data_c6b166990f3f70c0e5e0a6de27482387
#
_entry.id   c6b166990f3f70c0e5e0a6de27482387
#
_cell.length_a   1.000
_cell.length_b   1.000
_cell.length_c   1.000
_cell.angle_alpha   90.00
_cell.angle_beta   90.00
_cell.angle_gamma   90.00
#
_symmetry.space_group_name_H-M   'P 1'
#
loop_
_entity.id
_entity.type
_entity.pdbx_description
1 polymer ?
#
loop_
_entity_poly.entity_id
_entity_poly.type
_entity_poly.pdbx_seq_one_letter_code
_entity_poly.pdbx_strand_id
1 'polypeptide(L)'
;MFEKGLLYDEPSDTLYVNFERCNCATYLGLNDHILLGVDAERSRVVRLMLQDFSILAQRSEFGPRSFPMDGLEEMSPALRKLAMQLAHSPPVNEYLSISMYSPGGIEQVPIITLHTDKLVARAA
;
A
#
# COMPACT_ATOMS: atom_id res chain seq x y z
N MET A 1 15.83 -4.96 -15.62
CA MET A 1 15.27 -6.32 -15.60
C MET A 1 14.19 -6.42 -14.53
N PHE A 2 13.05 -7.02 -14.85
CA PHE A 2 11.94 -7.18 -13.91
C PHE A 2 12.17 -8.38 -13.00
N GLU A 3 11.99 -8.18 -11.69
CA GLU A 3 12.00 -9.24 -10.71
C GLU A 3 10.65 -9.27 -9.99
N LYS A 4 9.94 -10.40 -10.10
CA LYS A 4 8.70 -10.61 -9.38
C LYS A 4 8.99 -10.92 -7.92
N GLY A 5 8.19 -10.38 -7.01
CA GLY A 5 8.34 -10.59 -5.58
C GLY A 5 8.82 -9.35 -4.86
N LEU A 6 9.42 -9.54 -3.70
CA LEU A 6 9.84 -8.43 -2.84
C LEU A 6 11.28 -8.01 -3.17
N LEU A 7 11.48 -6.71 -3.30
CA LEU A 7 12.78 -6.11 -3.53
C LEU A 7 12.94 -4.91 -2.60
N TYR A 8 13.91 -4.98 -1.71
CA TYR A 8 14.19 -3.88 -0.79
C TYR A 8 15.37 -3.06 -1.28
N ASP A 9 15.14 -1.76 -1.47
CA ASP A 9 16.19 -0.81 -1.84
C ASP A 9 16.68 -0.12 -0.57
N GLU A 10 17.81 -0.58 -0.04
CA GLU A 10 18.35 -0.08 1.21
C GLU A 10 18.67 1.41 1.20
N PRO A 11 19.34 1.96 0.18
CA PRO A 11 19.67 3.39 0.18
C PRO A 11 18.45 4.31 0.29
N SER A 12 17.32 3.95 -0.30
CA SER A 12 16.10 4.76 -0.22
C SER A 12 15.13 4.29 0.86
N ASP A 13 15.44 3.19 1.54
CA ASP A 13 14.55 2.56 2.53
C ASP A 13 13.16 2.32 1.93
N THR A 14 13.13 1.78 0.71
CA THR A 14 11.89 1.52 -0.01
C THR A 14 11.76 0.03 -0.31
N LEU A 15 10.63 -0.54 0.07
CA LEU A 15 10.31 -1.92 -0.28
C LEU A 15 9.34 -1.93 -1.45
N TYR A 16 9.69 -2.68 -2.49
CA TYR A 16 8.85 -2.91 -3.66
C TYR A 16 8.28 -4.32 -3.60
N VAL A 17 6.96 -4.43 -3.77
CA VAL A 17 6.33 -5.72 -3.98
C VAL A 17 5.89 -5.76 -5.43
N ASN A 18 6.64 -6.48 -6.25
CA ASN A 18 6.43 -6.53 -7.69
C ASN A 18 5.54 -7.71 -8.08
N PHE A 19 4.37 -7.44 -8.61
CA PHE A 19 3.40 -8.46 -8.99
C PHE A 19 3.50 -8.81 -10.47
N GLU A 20 3.63 -7.78 -11.32
CA GLU A 20 3.66 -7.94 -12.77
C GLU A 20 4.62 -6.92 -13.38
N ARG A 21 5.12 -7.26 -14.56
CA ARG A 21 5.94 -6.35 -15.32
C ARG A 21 5.06 -5.30 -16.01
N CYS A 22 5.37 -4.02 -15.82
CA CYS A 22 4.70 -2.93 -16.52
C CYS A 22 5.63 -1.72 -16.60
N ASN A 23 5.81 -1.21 -17.81
CA ASN A 23 6.66 -0.04 -18.04
C ASN A 23 5.87 1.27 -17.99
N CYS A 24 4.55 1.20 -17.82
CA CYS A 24 3.66 2.35 -17.90
C CYS A 24 2.80 2.54 -16.64
N ALA A 25 3.31 2.09 -15.49
CA ALA A 25 2.56 2.17 -14.25
C ALA A 25 2.33 3.61 -13.80
N THR A 26 1.10 3.90 -13.40
CA THR A 26 0.73 5.15 -12.74
C THR A 26 0.62 4.87 -11.25
N TYR A 27 1.15 5.76 -10.42
CA TYR A 27 1.17 5.55 -8.98
C TYR A 27 0.04 6.30 -8.30
N LEU A 28 -0.75 5.57 -7.50
CA LEU A 28 -1.80 6.14 -6.66
C LEU A 28 -1.33 6.10 -5.22
N GLY A 29 -1.15 7.27 -4.60
CA GLY A 29 -0.71 7.36 -3.22
C GLY A 29 -1.87 7.19 -2.25
N LEU A 30 -1.90 6.06 -1.53
CA LEU A 30 -2.88 5.87 -0.45
C LEU A 30 -2.56 6.80 0.73
N ASN A 31 -1.27 7.05 0.92
CA ASN A 31 -0.73 8.11 1.77
C ASN A 31 0.66 8.45 1.24
N ASP A 32 1.44 9.24 1.99
CA ASP A 32 2.76 9.69 1.55
C ASP A 32 3.78 8.54 1.41
N HIS A 33 3.51 7.40 2.03
CA HIS A 33 4.46 6.29 2.10
C HIS A 33 4.00 5.04 1.38
N ILE A 34 2.70 4.86 1.16
CA ILE A 34 2.13 3.65 0.59
C ILE A 34 1.49 3.98 -0.75
N LEU A 35 2.09 3.47 -1.83
CA LEU A 35 1.65 3.77 -3.19
C LEU A 35 1.31 2.48 -3.95
N LEU A 36 0.26 2.55 -4.76
CA LEU A 36 -0.10 1.47 -5.67
C LEU A 36 0.37 1.83 -7.07
N GLY A 37 1.21 0.99 -7.66
CA GLY A 37 1.57 1.11 -9.07
C GLY A 37 0.52 0.38 -9.89
N VAL A 38 -0.16 1.11 -10.75
CA VAL A 38 -1.33 0.61 -11.49
C VAL A 38 -1.08 0.66 -12.99
N ASP A 39 -1.42 -0.42 -13.67
CA ASP A 39 -1.55 -0.42 -15.12
C ASP A 39 -2.92 0.16 -15.43
N ALA A 40 -2.95 1.43 -15.86
CA ALA A 40 -4.19 2.17 -16.06
C ALA A 40 -5.10 1.55 -17.14
N GLU A 41 -4.50 0.93 -18.16
CA GLU A 41 -5.27 0.32 -19.24
C GLU A 41 -6.01 -0.93 -18.78
N ARG A 42 -5.39 -1.69 -17.87
CA ARG A 42 -5.96 -2.94 -17.37
C ARG A 42 -6.64 -2.80 -16.02
N SER A 43 -6.52 -1.63 -15.40
CA SER A 43 -7.07 -1.35 -14.06
C SER A 43 -6.65 -2.40 -13.03
N ARG A 44 -5.34 -2.71 -13.01
CA ARG A 44 -4.80 -3.71 -12.07
C ARG A 44 -3.50 -3.21 -11.45
N VAL A 45 -3.27 -3.62 -10.22
CA VAL A 45 -2.05 -3.26 -9.50
C VAL A 45 -0.92 -4.15 -9.96
N VAL A 46 0.18 -3.53 -10.39
CA VAL A 46 1.38 -4.25 -10.84
C VAL A 46 2.49 -4.17 -9.81
N ARG A 47 2.41 -3.23 -8.87
CA ARG A 47 3.43 -3.04 -7.85
C ARG A 47 2.84 -2.35 -6.62
N LEU A 48 3.36 -2.72 -5.45
CA LEU A 48 3.12 -1.99 -4.21
C LEU A 48 4.44 -1.37 -3.79
N MET A 49 4.46 -0.06 -3.52
CA MET A 49 5.66 0.64 -3.11
C MET A 49 5.49 1.17 -1.70
N LEU A 50 6.42 0.79 -0.81
CA LEU A 50 6.39 1.19 0.60
C LEU A 50 7.64 2.01 0.90
N GLN A 51 7.48 3.34 0.96
CA GLN A 51 8.57 4.28 1.26
C GLN A 51 8.76 4.40 2.75
N ASP A 52 9.99 4.62 3.19
CA ASP A 52 10.37 4.66 4.61
C ASP A 52 9.95 3.38 5.32
N PHE A 53 10.26 2.24 4.68
CA PHE A 53 9.79 0.94 5.14
C PHE A 53 10.22 0.61 6.57
N SER A 54 11.41 1.01 6.98
CA SER A 54 11.88 0.75 8.34
C SER A 54 10.98 1.39 9.40
N ILE A 55 10.38 2.54 9.06
CA ILE A 55 9.42 3.21 9.94
C ILE A 55 8.06 2.53 9.87
N LEU A 56 7.59 2.20 8.66
CA LEU A 56 6.30 1.54 8.46
C LEU A 56 6.25 0.16 9.13
N ALA A 57 7.38 -0.54 9.17
CA ALA A 57 7.46 -1.88 9.71
C ALA A 57 7.58 -1.93 11.23
N GLN A 58 7.75 -0.78 11.91
CA GLN A 58 7.83 -0.75 13.36
C GLN A 58 6.52 -1.22 13.99
N ARG A 59 6.65 -2.01 15.04
CA ARG A 59 5.48 -2.50 15.78
C ARG A 59 5.34 -1.74 17.08
N SER A 60 4.09 -1.49 17.49
CA SER A 60 3.79 -0.98 18.82
C SER A 60 3.60 -2.15 19.78
N GLU A 61 3.47 -1.86 21.07
CA GLU A 61 3.16 -2.88 22.08
C GLU A 61 1.79 -3.53 21.84
N PHE A 62 0.95 -2.91 21.01
CA PHE A 62 -0.39 -3.44 20.67
C PHE A 62 -0.40 -4.16 19.31
N GLY A 63 0.76 -4.37 18.67
CA GLY A 63 0.86 -5.05 17.40
C GLY A 63 1.30 -4.15 16.26
N PRO A 64 0.99 -4.51 15.00
CA PRO A 64 1.34 -3.70 13.84
C PRO A 64 0.71 -2.32 13.90
N ARG A 65 1.45 -1.32 13.41
CA ARG A 65 0.95 0.06 13.36
C ARG A 65 -0.05 0.22 12.21
N SER A 66 -1.00 1.15 12.39
CA SER A 66 -1.96 1.51 11.36
C SER A 66 -1.67 2.92 10.86
N PHE A 67 -1.99 3.17 9.60
CA PHE A 67 -1.69 4.44 8.93
C PHE A 67 -2.94 4.97 8.23
N PRO A 68 -3.20 6.29 8.29
CA PRO A 68 -4.35 6.85 7.59
C PRO A 68 -4.17 6.81 6.07
N MET A 69 -5.28 6.73 5.35
CA MET A 69 -5.31 6.80 3.88
C MET A 69 -5.64 8.22 3.42
N ASP A 70 -4.84 9.18 3.87
CA ASP A 70 -5.10 10.59 3.61
C ASP A 70 -4.87 11.01 2.16
N GLY A 71 -4.16 10.19 1.38
CA GLY A 71 -3.98 10.46 -0.05
C GLY A 71 -5.27 10.37 -0.86
N LEU A 72 -6.28 9.68 -0.35
CA LEU A 72 -7.57 9.57 -1.03
C LEU A 72 -8.28 10.92 -1.18
N GLU A 73 -8.04 11.84 -0.25
CA GLU A 73 -8.67 13.16 -0.28
C GLU A 73 -8.21 13.99 -1.48
N GLU A 74 -7.02 13.71 -1.99
CA GLU A 74 -6.44 14.41 -3.14
C GLU A 74 -6.88 13.82 -4.48
N MET A 75 -7.57 12.69 -4.45
CA MET A 75 -8.00 12.00 -5.65
C MET A 75 -9.41 12.43 -6.07
N SER A 76 -9.68 12.34 -7.39
CA SER A 76 -11.04 12.48 -7.89
C SER A 76 -11.91 11.33 -7.35
N PRO A 77 -13.25 11.49 -7.30
CA PRO A 77 -14.12 10.41 -6.83
C PRO A 77 -13.93 9.09 -7.58
N ALA A 78 -13.68 9.15 -8.89
CA ALA A 78 -13.44 7.95 -9.71
C ALA A 78 -12.15 7.26 -9.32
N LEU A 79 -11.06 8.01 -9.13
CA LEU A 79 -9.77 7.45 -8.72
C LEU A 79 -9.82 6.91 -7.29
N ARG A 80 -10.53 7.59 -6.41
CA ARG A 80 -10.72 7.14 -5.03
C ARG A 80 -11.41 5.79 -4.98
N LYS A 81 -12.47 5.63 -5.77
CA LYS A 81 -13.21 4.38 -5.86
C LYS A 81 -12.32 3.26 -6.40
N LEU A 82 -11.54 3.55 -7.44
CA LEU A 82 -10.62 2.58 -8.02
C LEU A 82 -9.54 2.17 -7.00
N ALA A 83 -8.94 3.14 -6.32
CA ALA A 83 -7.89 2.85 -5.34
C ALA A 83 -8.42 1.96 -4.20
N MET A 84 -9.62 2.24 -3.70
CA MET A 84 -10.22 1.43 -2.65
C MET A 84 -10.54 0.01 -3.14
N GLN A 85 -11.05 -0.11 -4.36
CA GLN A 85 -11.35 -1.40 -4.95
C GLN A 85 -10.08 -2.24 -5.12
N LEU A 86 -9.02 -1.64 -5.64
CA LEU A 86 -7.74 -2.34 -5.85
C LEU A 86 -7.08 -2.73 -4.54
N ALA A 87 -7.16 -1.87 -3.53
CA ALA A 87 -6.57 -2.15 -2.22
C ALA A 87 -7.28 -3.29 -1.48
N HIS A 88 -8.56 -3.52 -1.75
CA HIS A 88 -9.33 -4.61 -1.16
C HIS A 88 -9.23 -5.92 -1.95
N SER A 89 -8.52 -5.91 -3.08
CA SER A 89 -8.46 -7.05 -3.99
C SER A 89 -7.09 -7.69 -3.98
N PRO A 90 -6.99 -9.00 -4.33
CA PRO A 90 -5.70 -9.62 -4.55
C PRO A 90 -4.95 -8.95 -5.72
N PRO A 91 -3.63 -8.87 -5.70
CA PRO A 91 -2.74 -9.41 -4.65
C PRO A 91 -2.48 -8.44 -3.49
N VAL A 92 -2.97 -7.19 -3.57
CA VAL A 92 -2.68 -6.17 -2.57
C VAL A 92 -3.15 -6.57 -1.18
N ASN A 93 -4.35 -7.15 -1.07
CA ASN A 93 -4.94 -7.52 0.21
C ASN A 93 -4.21 -8.66 0.92
N GLU A 94 -3.20 -9.25 0.29
CA GLU A 94 -2.33 -10.23 0.95
C GLU A 94 -1.28 -9.53 1.82
N TYR A 95 -0.99 -8.26 1.54
CA TYR A 95 0.08 -7.52 2.21
C TYR A 95 -0.42 -6.38 3.08
N LEU A 96 -1.67 -5.97 2.94
CA LEU A 96 -2.25 -4.94 3.78
C LEU A 96 -3.74 -5.17 3.96
N SER A 97 -4.28 -4.60 5.03
CA SER A 97 -5.71 -4.62 5.32
C SER A 97 -6.20 -3.19 5.52
N ILE A 98 -7.44 -2.93 5.08
CA ILE A 98 -8.05 -1.63 5.26
C ILE A 98 -9.25 -1.81 6.20
N SER A 99 -9.32 -0.93 7.21
CA SER A 99 -10.45 -0.88 8.12
C SER A 99 -10.92 0.56 8.26
N MET A 100 -12.11 0.73 8.82
CA MET A 100 -12.67 2.06 9.04
C MET A 100 -12.59 2.41 10.51
N TYR A 101 -12.05 3.58 10.79
CA TYR A 101 -11.92 4.10 12.15
C TYR A 101 -12.86 5.28 12.34
N SER A 102 -13.59 5.28 13.45
CA SER A 102 -14.59 6.32 13.75
C SER A 102 -14.25 7.02 15.07
N PRO A 103 -13.31 7.98 15.05
CA PRO A 103 -12.87 8.64 16.28
C PRO A 103 -13.97 9.41 17.00
N GLY A 104 -14.92 10.00 16.25
CA GLY A 104 -16.03 10.74 16.81
C GLY A 104 -17.37 10.04 16.75
N GLY A 105 -17.40 8.79 16.30
CA GLY A 105 -18.62 7.99 16.17
C GLY A 105 -19.47 8.34 14.97
N ILE A 106 -19.18 9.41 14.27
CA ILE A 106 -19.96 9.90 13.12
C ILE A 106 -19.14 9.78 11.84
N GLU A 107 -17.89 10.22 11.89
CA GLU A 107 -17.00 10.23 10.74
C GLU A 107 -16.19 8.95 10.68
N GLN A 108 -16.10 8.36 9.48
CA GLN A 108 -15.29 7.17 9.24
C GLN A 108 -14.04 7.52 8.47
N VAL A 109 -12.89 7.14 9.01
CA VAL A 109 -11.59 7.37 8.38
C VAL A 109 -10.99 6.02 7.99
N PRO A 110 -10.66 5.79 6.70
CA PRO A 110 -10.01 4.54 6.31
C PRO A 110 -8.56 4.52 6.80
N ILE A 111 -8.17 3.38 7.36
CA ILE A 111 -6.80 3.18 7.84
C ILE A 111 -6.23 1.89 7.25
N ILE A 112 -4.90 1.89 7.06
CA ILE A 112 -4.17 0.76 6.51
C ILE A 112 -3.36 0.11 7.61
N THR A 113 -3.42 -1.22 7.71
CA THR A 113 -2.52 -2.01 8.54
C THR A 113 -1.71 -2.92 7.62
N LEU A 114 -0.39 -2.83 7.67
CA LEU A 114 0.48 -3.68 6.87
C LEU A 114 0.63 -5.05 7.52
N HIS A 115 0.66 -6.10 6.70
CA HIS A 115 0.96 -7.45 7.15
C HIS A 115 2.48 -7.59 7.24
N THR A 116 3.08 -6.97 8.27
CA THR A 116 4.53 -6.83 8.40
C THR A 116 5.26 -8.16 8.50
N ASP A 117 4.62 -9.17 9.06
CA ASP A 117 5.21 -10.52 9.15
C ASP A 117 5.48 -11.12 7.77
N LYS A 118 4.60 -10.88 6.80
CA LYS A 118 4.80 -11.34 5.42
C LYS A 118 5.85 -10.53 4.70
N LEU A 119 5.90 -9.23 4.97
CA LEU A 119 6.82 -8.31 4.30
C LEU A 119 8.25 -8.44 4.83
N VAL A 120 8.40 -8.45 6.16
CA VAL A 120 9.72 -8.50 6.80
C VAL A 120 10.39 -9.87 6.61
N ALA A 121 9.64 -10.96 6.78
CA ALA A 121 10.17 -12.31 6.67
C ALA A 121 10.73 -12.61 5.28
N ARG A 122 10.16 -11.99 4.22
CA ARG A 122 10.60 -12.21 2.85
C ARG A 122 11.65 -11.21 2.39
N ALA A 123 11.73 -10.04 3.03
CA ALA A 123 12.69 -9.00 2.69
C ALA A 123 14.05 -9.21 3.36
N ALA A 124 14.08 -10.02 4.40
CA ALA A 124 15.30 -10.28 5.19
C ALA A 124 16.29 -11.20 4.47
#